data_8e87f4d82b1510bba8219b4587b7c271
#
_entry.id   8e87f4d82b1510bba8219b4587b7c271
#
_cell.length_a   1.000
_cell.length_b   1.000
_cell.length_c   1.000
_cell.angle_alpha   90.00
_cell.angle_beta   90.00
_cell.angle_gamma   90.00
#
_symmetry.space_group_name_H-M   'P 1'
#
loop_
_entity.id
_entity.type
_entity.pdbx_description
1 polymer ?
#
loop_
_entity_poly.entity_id
_entity_poly.type
_entity_poly.pdbx_seq_one_letter_code
_entity_poly.pdbx_strand_id
1 'polypeptide(L)'
;MTAIRSKDTGPELAVRRVIHAMGLRFRLHRRDLPGTPDIVLPKWRLVVFVHGCFWHRHLRCRFATCPATRPEFWQAKFRSTLDRDKRVMRRLRHLGWHVAIVWECEARKPERIRRRIAQAIATLSGEN
;
A
#
# COMPACT_ATOMS: atom_id res chain seq x y z
N MET A 1 12.11 22.11 -7.00
CA MET A 1 11.40 21.10 -6.21
C MET A 1 11.72 19.73 -6.74
N THR A 2 12.15 18.88 -5.89
CA THR A 2 12.34 17.49 -6.27
C THR A 2 11.00 16.89 -6.60
N ALA A 3 10.93 16.24 -7.74
CA ALA A 3 9.72 15.51 -8.10
C ALA A 3 9.43 14.48 -7.03
N ILE A 4 8.18 14.41 -6.61
CA ILE A 4 7.75 13.38 -5.67
C ILE A 4 7.82 12.06 -6.42
N ARG A 5 8.59 11.12 -5.89
CA ARG A 5 8.69 9.81 -6.49
C ARG A 5 7.39 9.06 -6.31
N SER A 6 6.86 8.53 -7.39
CA SER A 6 5.68 7.69 -7.35
C SER A 6 6.03 6.22 -7.16
N LYS A 7 7.32 5.88 -7.28
CA LYS A 7 7.81 4.51 -7.08
C LYS A 7 9.21 4.54 -6.52
N ASP A 8 9.66 3.41 -6.01
CA ASP A 8 11.00 3.23 -5.42
C ASP A 8 11.25 4.20 -4.27
N THR A 9 10.21 4.51 -3.50
CA THR A 9 10.33 5.36 -2.32
C THR A 9 11.00 4.60 -1.17
N GLY A 10 11.45 5.34 -0.15
CA GLY A 10 12.04 4.72 1.04
C GLY A 10 11.14 3.67 1.68
N PRO A 11 9.87 3.99 1.96
CA PRO A 11 8.94 3.00 2.51
C PRO A 11 8.76 1.78 1.62
N GLU A 12 8.67 1.97 0.31
CA GLU A 12 8.52 0.86 -0.62
C GLU A 12 9.74 -0.03 -0.62
N LEU A 13 10.94 0.55 -0.62
CA LEU A 13 12.19 -0.22 -0.56
C LEU A 13 12.29 -1.00 0.75
N ALA A 14 11.85 -0.42 1.86
CA ALA A 14 11.84 -1.12 3.16
C ALA A 14 10.95 -2.35 3.10
N VAL A 15 9.77 -2.24 2.48
CA VAL A 15 8.84 -3.35 2.34
C VAL A 15 9.45 -4.45 1.46
N ARG A 16 10.09 -4.07 0.35
CA ARG A 16 10.77 -5.03 -0.53
C ARG A 16 11.83 -5.84 0.21
N ARG A 17 12.63 -5.18 1.03
CA ARG A 17 13.69 -5.85 1.80
C ARG A 17 13.13 -6.88 2.74
N VAL A 18 12.03 -6.56 3.42
CA VAL A 18 11.40 -7.49 4.35
C VAL A 18 10.84 -8.70 3.60
N ILE A 19 10.12 -8.46 2.50
CA ILE A 19 9.53 -9.54 1.72
C ILE A 19 10.63 -10.45 1.16
N HIS A 20 11.70 -9.87 0.66
CA HIS A 20 12.83 -10.63 0.16
C HIS A 20 13.47 -11.47 1.27
N ALA A 21 13.64 -10.88 2.46
CA ALA A 21 14.19 -11.59 3.61
C ALA A 21 13.29 -12.73 4.08
N MET A 22 11.99 -12.64 3.85
CA MET A 22 11.05 -13.71 4.15
C MET A 22 11.09 -14.86 3.13
N GLY A 23 11.90 -14.71 2.08
CA GLY A 23 12.03 -15.73 1.04
C GLY A 23 10.88 -15.75 0.05
N LEU A 24 10.10 -14.69 -0.01
CA LEU A 24 8.95 -14.60 -0.90
C LEU A 24 9.33 -13.97 -2.23
N ARG A 25 8.83 -14.55 -3.32
CA ARG A 25 9.04 -14.00 -4.66
C ARG A 25 7.99 -12.95 -4.95
N PHE A 26 8.43 -11.85 -5.56
CA PHE A 26 7.53 -10.75 -5.86
C PHE A 26 7.88 -10.09 -7.19
N ARG A 27 6.90 -9.37 -7.74
CA ARG A 27 7.04 -8.51 -8.91
C ARG A 27 6.74 -7.09 -8.50
N LEU A 28 7.27 -6.13 -9.27
CA LEU A 28 7.10 -4.72 -8.95
C LEU A 28 6.24 -4.03 -10.01
N HIS A 29 5.40 -3.11 -9.56
CA HIS A 29 4.69 -2.15 -10.41
C HIS A 29 4.01 -2.78 -11.64
N ARG A 30 3.18 -3.79 -11.41
CA ARG A 30 2.46 -4.44 -12.50
C ARG A 30 1.36 -3.52 -13.03
N ARG A 31 1.57 -3.02 -14.23
CA ARG A 31 0.64 -2.08 -14.87
C ARG A 31 -0.61 -2.74 -15.41
N ASP A 32 -0.59 -4.05 -15.56
CA ASP A 32 -1.76 -4.80 -16.02
C ASP A 32 -2.82 -4.97 -14.94
N LEU A 33 -2.50 -4.60 -13.70
CA LEU A 33 -3.45 -4.68 -12.60
C LEU A 33 -3.97 -3.30 -12.21
N PRO A 34 -5.24 -3.20 -11.77
CA PRO A 34 -5.80 -1.91 -11.33
C PRO A 34 -4.93 -1.27 -10.26
N GLY A 35 -4.69 0.04 -10.40
CA GLY A 35 -3.94 0.83 -9.44
C GLY A 35 -2.43 0.62 -9.47
N THR A 36 -1.92 -0.18 -10.39
CA THR A 36 -0.49 -0.49 -10.49
C THR A 36 0.12 -0.78 -9.12
N PRO A 37 -0.21 -1.94 -8.52
CA PRO A 37 0.28 -2.26 -7.17
C PRO A 37 1.80 -2.17 -7.08
N ASP A 38 2.28 -1.69 -5.94
CA ASP A 38 3.72 -1.51 -5.73
C ASP A 38 4.45 -2.84 -5.75
N ILE A 39 3.86 -3.84 -5.11
CA ILE A 39 4.46 -5.17 -5.00
C ILE A 39 3.38 -6.22 -5.23
N VAL A 40 3.71 -7.25 -5.99
CA VAL A 40 2.79 -8.34 -6.29
C VAL A 40 3.44 -9.66 -5.92
N LEU A 41 2.73 -10.49 -5.15
CA LEU A 41 3.14 -11.84 -4.82
C LEU A 41 2.24 -12.81 -5.59
N PRO A 42 2.63 -13.25 -6.79
CA PRO A 42 1.74 -14.04 -7.66
C PRO A 42 1.32 -15.37 -7.04
N LYS A 43 2.23 -16.03 -6.34
CA LYS A 43 1.94 -17.32 -5.71
C LYS A 43 0.71 -17.25 -4.79
N TRP A 44 0.55 -16.12 -4.12
CA TRP A 44 -0.51 -15.94 -3.13
C TRP A 44 -1.69 -15.14 -3.68
N ARG A 45 -1.60 -14.68 -4.94
CA ARG A 45 -2.54 -13.74 -5.54
C ARG A 45 -2.77 -12.56 -4.61
N LEU A 46 -1.68 -12.04 -4.08
CA LEU A 46 -1.67 -10.95 -3.12
C LEU A 46 -0.95 -9.77 -3.72
N VAL A 47 -1.59 -8.60 -3.66
CA VAL A 47 -0.96 -7.34 -4.02
C VAL A 47 -0.72 -6.53 -2.76
N VAL A 48 0.39 -5.81 -2.72
CA VAL A 48 0.74 -4.99 -1.58
C VAL A 48 0.89 -3.54 -2.05
N PHE A 49 0.12 -2.67 -1.43
CA PHE A 49 0.25 -1.24 -1.65
C PHE A 49 1.01 -0.63 -0.48
N VAL A 50 1.90 0.28 -0.78
CA VAL A 50 2.59 1.06 0.24
C VAL A 50 1.99 2.46 0.19
N HIS A 51 1.13 2.76 1.16
CA HIS A 51 0.37 4.02 1.17
C HIS A 51 1.06 5.08 2.02
N GLY A 52 1.22 6.28 1.45
CA GLY A 52 1.64 7.44 2.20
C GLY A 52 0.52 7.86 3.14
N CYS A 53 0.87 8.08 4.41
CA CYS A 53 -0.15 8.37 5.43
C CYS A 53 -0.91 9.66 5.14
N PHE A 54 -0.22 10.66 4.65
CA PHE A 54 -0.83 11.95 4.33
C PHE A 54 -1.86 11.82 3.19
N TRP A 55 -1.45 11.28 2.05
CA TRP A 55 -2.29 11.23 0.86
C TRP A 55 -3.47 10.29 0.99
N HIS A 56 -3.28 9.15 1.64
CA HIS A 56 -4.32 8.14 1.79
C HIS A 56 -5.07 8.25 3.11
N ARG A 57 -4.85 9.31 3.87
CA ARG A 57 -5.55 9.68 5.10
C ARG A 57 -5.59 8.54 6.11
N HIS A 58 -4.42 8.08 6.49
CA HIS A 58 -4.28 7.03 7.50
C HIS A 58 -4.94 7.48 8.81
N LEU A 59 -5.90 6.72 9.30
CA LEU A 59 -6.66 7.08 10.48
C LEU A 59 -5.78 7.11 11.73
N ARG A 60 -5.99 8.14 12.56
CA ARG A 60 -5.29 8.32 13.83
C ARG A 60 -3.77 8.34 13.71
N CYS A 61 -3.29 8.82 12.57
CA CYS A 61 -1.86 8.87 12.31
C CYS A 61 -1.38 10.32 12.33
N ARG A 62 -0.28 10.58 13.05
CA ARG A 62 0.28 11.93 13.15
C ARG A 62 0.79 12.48 11.81
N PHE A 63 1.09 11.60 10.86
CA PHE A 63 1.55 12.03 9.54
C PHE A 63 0.40 12.45 8.63
N ALA A 64 -0.84 12.15 9.00
CA ALA A 64 -2.01 12.55 8.23
C ALA A 64 -2.51 13.91 8.70
N THR A 65 -1.63 14.91 8.60
CA THR A 65 -1.94 16.28 9.01
C THR A 65 -2.85 16.97 7.99
N CYS A 66 -3.56 18.00 8.45
CA CYS A 66 -4.44 18.81 7.61
C CYS A 66 -3.77 20.17 7.37
N PRO A 67 -3.42 20.51 6.11
CA PRO A 67 -2.85 21.83 5.85
C PRO A 67 -3.82 22.94 6.24
N ALA A 68 -3.30 23.99 6.87
CA ALA A 68 -4.12 25.12 7.32
C ALA A 68 -4.57 26.01 6.18
N THR A 69 -3.79 26.08 5.09
CA THR A 69 -4.12 26.91 3.93
C THR A 69 -4.91 26.11 2.91
N ARG A 70 -5.91 26.75 2.30
CA ARG A 70 -6.73 26.17 1.23
C ARG A 70 -7.36 24.82 1.63
N PRO A 71 -8.07 24.76 2.76
CA PRO A 71 -8.61 23.48 3.26
C PRO A 71 -9.55 22.80 2.28
N GLU A 72 -10.32 23.55 1.54
CA GLU A 72 -11.28 22.99 0.56
C GLU A 72 -10.54 22.26 -0.56
N PHE A 73 -9.45 22.84 -1.03
CA PHE A 73 -8.61 22.22 -2.05
C PHE A 73 -8.09 20.85 -1.58
N TRP A 74 -7.55 20.83 -0.36
CA TRP A 74 -6.98 19.61 0.18
C TRP A 74 -8.03 18.55 0.47
N GLN A 75 -9.19 18.97 0.99
CA GLN A 75 -10.28 18.01 1.24
C GLN A 75 -10.75 17.35 -0.05
N ALA A 76 -10.85 18.12 -1.13
CA ALA A 76 -11.24 17.58 -2.43
C ALA A 76 -10.20 16.57 -2.93
N LYS A 77 -8.92 16.89 -2.78
CA LYS A 77 -7.83 15.99 -3.15
C LYS A 77 -7.87 14.68 -2.35
N PHE A 78 -8.06 14.78 -1.04
CA PHE A 78 -8.13 13.61 -0.17
C PHE A 78 -9.32 12.72 -0.52
N ARG A 79 -10.46 13.33 -0.77
CA ARG A 79 -11.65 12.58 -1.16
C ARG A 79 -11.44 11.83 -2.46
N SER A 80 -10.83 12.50 -3.43
CA SER A 80 -10.52 11.90 -4.72
C SER A 80 -9.59 10.68 -4.56
N THR A 81 -8.56 10.82 -3.72
CA THR A 81 -7.63 9.73 -3.44
C THR A 81 -8.34 8.54 -2.78
N LEU A 82 -9.16 8.82 -1.77
CA LEU A 82 -9.88 7.75 -1.06
C LEU A 82 -10.87 7.03 -1.97
N ASP A 83 -11.57 7.77 -2.82
CA ASP A 83 -12.53 7.18 -3.76
C ASP A 83 -11.82 6.29 -4.76
N ARG A 84 -10.66 6.74 -5.27
CA ARG A 84 -9.86 5.95 -6.18
C ARG A 84 -9.35 4.69 -5.51
N ASP A 85 -8.86 4.80 -4.27
CA ASP A 85 -8.37 3.64 -3.52
C ASP A 85 -9.47 2.59 -3.38
N LYS A 86 -10.68 3.00 -3.04
CA LYS A 86 -11.81 2.08 -2.90
C LYS A 86 -12.13 1.37 -4.21
N ARG A 87 -12.14 2.12 -5.32
CA ARG A 87 -12.42 1.54 -6.64
C ARG A 87 -11.36 0.53 -7.04
N VAL A 88 -10.10 0.88 -6.81
CA VAL A 88 -8.97 0.01 -7.16
C VAL A 88 -9.05 -1.30 -6.36
N MET A 89 -9.27 -1.20 -5.05
CA MET A 89 -9.35 -2.38 -4.20
C MET A 89 -10.53 -3.28 -4.59
N ARG A 90 -11.66 -2.67 -4.91
CA ARG A 90 -12.84 -3.41 -5.33
C ARG A 90 -12.57 -4.17 -6.64
N ARG A 91 -11.94 -3.51 -7.60
CA ARG A 91 -11.61 -4.13 -8.88
C ARG A 91 -10.62 -5.27 -8.71
N LEU A 92 -9.61 -5.09 -7.88
CA LEU A 92 -8.63 -6.13 -7.62
C LEU A 92 -9.28 -7.37 -6.99
N ARG A 93 -10.13 -7.15 -5.98
CA ARG A 93 -10.85 -8.26 -5.34
C ARG A 93 -11.76 -8.97 -6.33
N HIS A 94 -12.41 -8.23 -7.19
CA HIS A 94 -13.28 -8.80 -8.22
C HIS A 94 -12.48 -9.68 -9.20
N LEU A 95 -11.22 -9.31 -9.46
CA LEU A 95 -10.34 -10.09 -10.31
C LEU A 95 -9.70 -11.29 -9.59
N GLY A 96 -10.03 -11.49 -8.33
CA GLY A 96 -9.51 -12.61 -7.55
C GLY A 96 -8.22 -12.32 -6.80
N TRP A 97 -7.85 -11.07 -6.68
CA TRP A 97 -6.65 -10.68 -5.94
C TRP A 97 -7.00 -10.28 -4.51
N HIS A 98 -6.07 -10.57 -3.61
CA HIS A 98 -6.15 -10.11 -2.23
C HIS A 98 -5.28 -8.86 -2.09
N VAL A 99 -5.68 -7.97 -1.21
CA VAL A 99 -5.01 -6.67 -1.06
C VAL A 99 -4.49 -6.51 0.37
N ALA A 100 -3.23 -6.16 0.50
CA ALA A 100 -2.63 -5.77 1.77
C ALA A 100 -2.10 -4.36 1.63
N ILE A 101 -2.23 -3.58 2.67
CA ILE A 101 -1.73 -2.20 2.70
C ILE A 101 -0.70 -2.09 3.80
N VAL A 102 0.49 -1.60 3.46
CA VAL A 102 1.50 -1.22 4.43
C VAL A 102 1.56 0.30 4.42
N TRP A 103 1.36 0.90 5.58
CA TRP A 103 1.39 2.34 5.70
C TRP A 103 2.82 2.83 5.89
N GLU A 104 3.08 4.04 5.41
CA GLU A 104 4.39 4.67 5.52
C GLU A 104 4.94 4.65 6.94
N CYS A 105 4.09 4.94 7.93
CA CYS A 105 4.51 4.93 9.33
C CYS A 105 4.89 3.52 9.80
N GLU A 106 4.23 2.49 9.27
CA GLU A 106 4.57 1.09 9.59
C GLU A 106 5.88 0.67 8.94
N ALA A 107 6.15 1.22 7.77
CA ALA A 107 7.34 0.84 7.00
C ALA A 107 8.65 1.26 7.68
N ARG A 108 8.58 2.09 8.70
CA ARG A 108 9.74 2.48 9.49
C ARG A 108 10.23 1.36 10.41
N LYS A 109 9.38 0.35 10.65
CA LYS A 109 9.69 -0.77 11.54
C LYS A 109 9.58 -2.09 10.77
N PRO A 110 10.72 -2.72 10.45
CA PRO A 110 10.69 -3.97 9.67
C PRO A 110 9.81 -5.06 10.29
N GLU A 111 9.75 -5.14 11.61
CA GLU A 111 8.92 -6.13 12.29
C GLU A 111 7.44 -5.94 12.01
N ARG A 112 7.00 -4.68 11.90
CA ARG A 112 5.61 -4.39 11.57
C ARG A 112 5.28 -4.78 10.14
N ILE A 113 6.21 -4.53 9.22
CA ILE A 113 6.05 -4.95 7.82
C ILE A 113 5.91 -6.47 7.77
N ARG A 114 6.84 -7.16 8.41
CA ARG A 114 6.86 -8.62 8.44
C ARG A 114 5.56 -9.18 8.98
N ARG A 115 5.07 -8.62 10.08
CA ARG A 115 3.82 -9.05 10.70
C ARG A 115 2.64 -8.86 9.75
N ARG A 116 2.58 -7.72 9.08
CA ARG A 116 1.51 -7.42 8.14
C ARG A 116 1.47 -8.42 6.98
N ILE A 117 2.63 -8.68 6.39
CA ILE A 117 2.73 -9.62 5.27
C ILE A 117 2.44 -11.05 5.73
N ALA A 118 3.01 -11.46 6.86
CA ALA A 118 2.78 -12.80 7.41
C ALA A 118 1.30 -13.02 7.72
N GLN A 119 0.62 -12.02 8.28
CA GLN A 119 -0.80 -12.08 8.58
C GLN A 119 -1.64 -12.24 7.32
N ALA A 120 -1.32 -11.49 6.27
CA ALA A 120 -2.04 -11.57 5.01
C ALA A 120 -1.92 -12.98 4.41
N ILE A 121 -0.71 -13.53 4.41
CA ILE A 121 -0.45 -14.86 3.87
C ILE A 121 -1.15 -15.94 4.73
N ALA A 122 -1.10 -15.81 6.05
CA ALA A 122 -1.74 -16.76 6.95
C ALA A 122 -3.26 -16.80 6.74
N THR A 123 -3.88 -15.63 6.53
CA THR A 123 -5.30 -15.54 6.24
C THR A 123 -5.66 -16.29 4.97
N LEU A 124 -4.82 -16.13 3.93
CA LEU A 124 -5.05 -16.81 2.65
C LEU A 124 -4.87 -18.31 2.77
N SER A 125 -3.88 -18.77 3.53
CA SER A 125 -3.63 -20.19 3.75
C SER A 125 -4.73 -20.85 4.57
N GLY A 126 -5.39 -20.10 5.44
CA GLY A 126 -6.46 -20.61 6.27
C GLY A 126 -7.82 -20.68 5.61
N GLU A 127 -7.94 -20.20 4.38
CA GLU A 127 -9.20 -20.15 3.65
C GLU A 127 -9.47 -21.40 2.79
N ASN A 128 -8.95 -22.50 3.15
CA ASN A 128 -9.19 -23.73 2.40
C ASN A 128 -10.54 -24.34 2.73
#